data_6749eba6a95b664e5d06fbd8a47ba8c1
#
_entry.id   6749eba6a95b664e5d06fbd8a47ba8c1
#
_cell.length_a   1.000
_cell.length_b   1.000
_cell.length_c   1.000
_cell.angle_alpha   90.00
_cell.angle_beta   90.00
_cell.angle_gamma   90.00
#
_symmetry.space_group_name_H-M   'P 1'
#
loop_
_entity.id
_entity.type
_entity.pdbx_description
1 polymer ?
#
loop_
_entity_poly.entity_id
_entity_poly.type
_entity_poly.pdbx_seq_one_letter_code
_entity_poly.pdbx_strand_id
1 'polypeptide(L)'
;ENNGVSSYITYDKRYLEKGNCIFIGGKTFVVSYQENDFFSNDSHNLALYLRNCDKSKLKHFYIATCLFKSLSHKYSWGNSISKTKIKNDKISLPIKDGKPNYDVMELLISAVQKLVIKDVVKYSDAKISATKQVIQEKGEF
;
A
#
# COMPACT_ATOMS: atom_id res chain seq x y z
N GLU A 1 1.12 9.49 -7.52
CA GLU A 1 0.70 8.29 -8.30
C GLU A 1 -0.49 7.66 -7.61
N ASN A 2 -1.51 7.35 -8.37
CA ASN A 2 -2.84 6.99 -7.90
C ASN A 2 -2.92 5.49 -7.50
N ASN A 3 -2.00 5.01 -6.65
CA ASN A 3 -1.86 3.61 -6.21
C ASN A 3 -1.90 2.57 -7.35
N GLY A 4 -1.35 2.92 -8.51
CA GLY A 4 -1.36 2.07 -9.69
C GLY A 4 -2.71 2.04 -10.44
N VAL A 5 -3.69 2.88 -10.05
CA VAL A 5 -4.94 3.03 -10.77
C VAL A 5 -4.73 3.93 -11.99
N SER A 6 -4.94 3.39 -13.19
CA SER A 6 -4.79 4.13 -14.45
C SER A 6 -6.06 4.88 -14.82
N SER A 7 -7.23 4.25 -14.64
CA SER A 7 -8.54 4.83 -14.97
C SER A 7 -9.68 4.05 -14.33
N TYR A 8 -10.86 4.64 -14.32
CA TYR A 8 -12.11 3.98 -13.95
C TYR A 8 -12.84 3.54 -15.22
N ILE A 9 -13.13 2.26 -15.35
CA ILE A 9 -13.76 1.68 -16.53
C ILE A 9 -14.92 0.78 -16.15
N THR A 10 -15.85 0.59 -17.07
CA THR A 10 -16.85 -0.48 -17.03
C THR A 10 -16.43 -1.57 -18.03
N TYR A 11 -16.25 -2.78 -17.56
CA TYR A 11 -15.85 -3.91 -18.39
C TYR A 11 -16.53 -5.20 -17.95
N ASP A 12 -16.30 -6.29 -18.64
CA ASP A 12 -16.88 -7.60 -18.33
C ASP A 12 -16.46 -8.09 -16.94
N LYS A 13 -17.43 -8.30 -16.06
CA LYS A 13 -17.22 -8.72 -14.67
C LYS A 13 -16.48 -10.06 -14.52
N ARG A 14 -16.39 -10.87 -15.56
CA ARG A 14 -15.60 -12.13 -15.56
C ARG A 14 -14.10 -11.88 -15.37
N TYR A 15 -13.63 -10.69 -15.72
CA TYR A 15 -12.22 -10.28 -15.58
C TYR A 15 -11.97 -9.41 -14.35
N LEU A 16 -12.99 -9.27 -13.49
CA LEU A 16 -12.90 -8.45 -12.29
C LEU A 16 -12.14 -9.20 -11.19
N GLU A 17 -10.99 -8.68 -10.82
CA GLU A 17 -10.23 -9.14 -9.65
C GLU A 17 -10.83 -8.56 -8.38
N LYS A 18 -10.86 -9.36 -7.31
CA LYS A 18 -11.37 -8.92 -6.02
C LYS A 18 -10.39 -7.98 -5.33
N GLY A 19 -10.94 -6.93 -4.77
CA GLY A 19 -10.20 -6.01 -3.90
C GLY A 19 -9.80 -6.63 -2.57
N ASN A 20 -9.40 -5.78 -1.65
CA ASN A 20 -8.84 -6.16 -0.36
C ASN A 20 -7.66 -7.15 -0.50
N CYS A 21 -6.73 -6.81 -1.38
CA CYS A 21 -5.57 -7.63 -1.71
C CYS A 21 -4.28 -6.79 -1.83
N ILE A 22 -3.15 -7.46 -1.84
CA ILE A 22 -1.87 -6.87 -2.22
C ILE A 22 -1.67 -7.11 -3.71
N PHE A 23 -1.62 -6.03 -4.47
CA PHE A 23 -1.34 -6.06 -5.89
C PHE A 23 0.16 -5.91 -6.16
N ILE A 24 0.68 -6.71 -7.08
CA ILE A 24 2.07 -6.61 -7.56
C ILE A 24 2.05 -6.44 -9.07
N GLY A 25 2.55 -5.29 -9.54
CA GLY A 25 2.82 -5.06 -10.96
C GLY A 25 3.98 -5.91 -11.43
N GLY A 26 3.70 -6.88 -12.30
CA GLY A 26 4.64 -7.96 -12.61
C GLY A 26 5.93 -7.53 -13.28
N LYS A 27 5.88 -6.49 -14.11
CA LYS A 27 7.05 -6.01 -14.86
C LYS A 27 7.94 -5.06 -14.08
N THR A 28 7.35 -4.18 -13.27
CA THR A 28 8.05 -3.11 -12.55
C THR A 28 8.21 -3.39 -11.06
N PHE A 29 7.62 -4.47 -10.58
CA PHE A 29 7.58 -4.84 -9.16
C PHE A 29 7.04 -3.72 -8.26
N VAL A 30 6.03 -3.01 -8.72
CA VAL A 30 5.26 -2.09 -7.86
C VAL A 30 4.35 -2.91 -6.97
N VAL A 31 4.42 -2.68 -5.66
CA VAL A 31 3.59 -3.35 -4.66
C VAL A 31 2.64 -2.35 -4.03
N SER A 32 1.35 -2.60 -4.08
CA SER A 32 0.32 -1.72 -3.52
C SER A 32 -0.83 -2.50 -2.89
N TYR A 33 -1.58 -1.85 -2.01
CA TYR A 33 -2.84 -2.38 -1.50
C TYR A 33 -3.99 -1.88 -2.38
N GLN A 34 -4.82 -2.81 -2.86
CA GLN A 34 -6.04 -2.51 -3.59
C GLN A 34 -7.25 -2.78 -2.70
N GLU A 35 -7.95 -1.72 -2.33
CA GLU A 35 -9.14 -1.79 -1.48
C GLU A 35 -10.35 -2.30 -2.22
N ASN A 36 -10.59 -1.76 -3.42
CA ASN A 36 -11.75 -2.05 -4.26
C ASN A 36 -11.44 -3.12 -5.32
N ASP A 37 -12.49 -3.72 -5.86
CA ASP A 37 -12.41 -4.61 -7.01
C ASP A 37 -11.83 -3.84 -8.21
N PHE A 38 -11.01 -4.50 -9.03
CA PHE A 38 -10.28 -3.86 -10.12
C PHE A 38 -10.09 -4.79 -11.33
N PHE A 39 -9.78 -4.19 -12.46
CA PHE A 39 -9.34 -4.92 -13.66
C PHE A 39 -7.82 -4.83 -13.80
N SER A 40 -7.17 -5.97 -13.93
CA SER A 40 -5.73 -6.02 -14.19
C SER A 40 -5.46 -5.87 -15.68
N ASN A 41 -4.53 -4.99 -16.03
CA ASN A 41 -4.19 -4.69 -17.43
C ASN A 41 -3.04 -5.56 -18.00
N ASP A 42 -2.47 -6.45 -17.21
CA ASP A 42 -1.32 -7.28 -17.64
C ASP A 42 -1.37 -8.67 -16.96
N SER A 43 -1.12 -9.69 -17.74
CA SER A 43 -1.10 -11.09 -17.27
C SER A 43 0.04 -11.42 -16.29
N HIS A 44 1.05 -10.57 -16.19
CA HIS A 44 2.15 -10.72 -15.24
C HIS A 44 1.82 -10.16 -13.86
N ASN A 45 0.74 -9.38 -13.74
CA ASN A 45 0.30 -8.83 -12.48
C ASN A 45 -0.20 -9.94 -11.54
N LEU A 46 0.01 -9.75 -10.24
CA LEU A 46 -0.40 -10.70 -9.21
C LEU A 46 -1.30 -10.01 -8.18
N ALA A 47 -2.37 -10.68 -7.79
CA ALA A 47 -3.18 -10.33 -6.63
C ALA A 47 -2.95 -11.36 -5.53
N LEU A 48 -2.47 -10.91 -4.37
CA LEU A 48 -2.18 -11.76 -3.21
C LEU A 48 -3.22 -11.52 -2.12
N TYR A 49 -3.84 -12.59 -1.67
CA TYR A 49 -4.89 -12.58 -0.65
C TYR A 49 -4.39 -13.19 0.65
N LEU A 50 -4.57 -12.50 1.76
CA LEU A 50 -4.27 -13.05 3.08
C LEU A 50 -5.23 -14.20 3.41
N ARG A 51 -4.70 -15.27 3.99
CA ARG A 51 -5.46 -16.45 4.43
C ARG A 51 -5.43 -16.57 5.95
N ASN A 52 -6.48 -17.15 6.52
CA ASN A 52 -6.55 -17.49 7.94
C ASN A 52 -6.38 -16.31 8.91
N CYS A 53 -6.72 -15.11 8.48
CA CYS A 53 -6.79 -13.93 9.32
C CYS A 53 -7.90 -12.99 8.83
N ASP A 54 -8.35 -12.09 9.69
CA ASP A 54 -9.16 -10.97 9.26
C ASP A 54 -8.37 -10.08 8.29
N LYS A 55 -9.05 -9.59 7.28
CA LYS A 55 -8.42 -8.89 6.14
C LYS A 55 -8.34 -7.39 6.41
N SER A 56 -7.66 -7.02 7.50
CA SER A 56 -7.46 -5.62 7.85
C SER A 56 -6.51 -4.93 6.86
N LYS A 57 -6.84 -3.69 6.50
CA LYS A 57 -6.02 -2.81 5.65
C LYS A 57 -4.61 -2.61 6.22
N LEU A 58 -4.48 -2.51 7.54
CA LEU A 58 -3.19 -2.30 8.20
C LEU A 58 -2.27 -3.52 8.04
N LYS A 59 -2.82 -4.74 8.14
CA LYS A 59 -2.07 -5.97 7.88
C LYS A 59 -1.57 -6.02 6.44
N HIS A 60 -2.42 -5.65 5.48
CA HIS A 60 -2.01 -5.59 4.07
C HIS A 60 -0.88 -4.59 3.85
N PHE A 61 -0.91 -3.40 4.45
CA PHE A 61 0.19 -2.43 4.35
C PHE A 61 1.49 -2.96 4.93
N TYR A 62 1.43 -3.61 6.10
CA TYR A 62 2.63 -4.21 6.69
C TYR A 62 3.24 -5.26 5.76
N ILE A 63 2.42 -6.22 5.30
CA ILE A 63 2.89 -7.33 4.47
C ILE A 63 3.34 -6.83 3.08
N ALA A 64 2.65 -5.86 2.50
CA ALA A 64 3.08 -5.22 1.25
C ALA A 64 4.46 -4.57 1.38
N THR A 65 4.72 -3.90 2.51
CA THR A 65 6.03 -3.31 2.81
C THR A 65 7.11 -4.39 2.95
N CYS A 66 6.81 -5.49 3.65
CA CYS A 66 7.72 -6.62 3.76
C CYS A 66 8.03 -7.27 2.39
N LEU A 67 7.02 -7.47 1.55
CA LEU A 67 7.18 -7.96 0.19
C LEU A 67 8.09 -7.05 -0.62
N PHE A 68 7.81 -5.75 -0.63
CA PHE A 68 8.63 -4.79 -1.36
C PHE A 68 10.08 -4.79 -0.89
N LYS A 69 10.31 -4.69 0.42
CA LYS A 69 11.67 -4.69 0.99
C LYS A 69 12.44 -5.98 0.73
N SER A 70 11.76 -7.13 0.80
CA SER A 70 12.41 -8.43 0.64
C SER A 70 12.66 -8.81 -0.82
N LEU A 71 11.87 -8.30 -1.77
CA LEU A 71 11.89 -8.83 -3.14
C LEU A 71 12.21 -7.79 -4.22
N SER A 72 12.25 -6.49 -3.90
CA SER A 72 12.51 -5.42 -4.88
C SER A 72 13.89 -5.52 -5.55
N HIS A 73 14.88 -6.12 -4.88
CA HIS A 73 16.20 -6.36 -5.45
C HIS A 73 16.23 -7.55 -6.43
N LYS A 74 15.23 -8.42 -6.36
CA LYS A 74 15.16 -9.66 -7.15
C LYS A 74 14.36 -9.48 -8.44
N TYR A 75 13.33 -8.64 -8.42
CA TYR A 75 12.41 -8.45 -9.54
C TYR A 75 12.48 -7.02 -10.09
N SER A 76 12.54 -6.92 -11.41
CA SER A 76 12.65 -5.65 -12.12
C SER A 76 12.19 -5.82 -13.57
N TRP A 77 12.24 -4.73 -14.31
CA TRP A 77 12.08 -4.80 -15.76
C TRP A 77 13.11 -5.74 -16.37
N GLY A 78 12.66 -6.73 -17.11
CA GLY A 78 13.52 -7.80 -17.67
C GLY A 78 13.61 -9.05 -16.78
N ASN A 79 13.32 -8.97 -15.49
CA ASN A 79 13.17 -10.12 -14.60
C ASN A 79 11.84 -10.08 -13.85
N SER A 80 10.75 -10.19 -14.58
CA SER A 80 9.40 -10.11 -14.05
C SER A 80 9.10 -11.21 -13.03
N ILE A 81 8.31 -10.84 -12.01
CA ILE A 81 7.72 -11.80 -11.09
C ILE A 81 6.67 -12.65 -11.81
N SER A 82 6.40 -13.84 -11.31
CA SER A 82 5.33 -14.71 -11.80
C SER A 82 4.74 -15.55 -10.68
N LYS A 83 3.58 -16.16 -10.93
CA LYS A 83 2.93 -17.10 -9.99
C LYS A 83 3.84 -18.27 -9.59
N THR A 84 4.70 -18.71 -10.50
CA THR A 84 5.64 -19.81 -10.26
C THR A 84 6.82 -19.35 -9.41
N LYS A 85 7.40 -18.18 -9.73
CA LYS A 85 8.57 -17.64 -9.01
C LYS A 85 8.22 -17.28 -7.56
N ILE A 86 7.10 -16.57 -7.33
CA ILE A 86 6.72 -16.09 -6.00
C ILE A 86 6.46 -17.21 -4.99
N LYS A 87 6.10 -18.40 -5.45
CA LYS A 87 5.88 -19.55 -4.55
C LYS A 87 7.14 -19.97 -3.79
N ASN A 88 8.30 -19.66 -4.33
CA ASN A 88 9.60 -19.99 -3.73
C ASN A 88 10.19 -18.81 -2.94
N ASP A 89 9.56 -17.65 -2.98
CA ASP A 89 10.02 -16.48 -2.24
C ASP A 89 9.55 -16.53 -0.78
N LYS A 90 10.37 -15.95 0.09
CA LYS A 90 10.11 -15.89 1.51
C LYS A 90 10.22 -14.45 1.98
N ILE A 91 9.36 -14.09 2.92
CA ILE A 91 9.43 -12.83 3.65
C ILE A 91 9.52 -13.11 5.14
N SER A 92 10.17 -12.23 5.88
CA SER A 92 10.21 -12.30 7.34
C SER A 92 9.03 -11.54 7.93
N LEU A 93 8.34 -12.17 8.87
CA LEU A 93 7.24 -11.56 9.61
C LEU A 93 7.47 -11.73 11.12
N PRO A 94 6.99 -10.80 11.96
CA PRO A 94 7.00 -11.01 13.41
C PRO A 94 6.13 -12.21 13.76
N ILE A 95 6.60 -13.01 14.71
CA ILE A 95 5.89 -14.22 15.18
C ILE A 95 5.55 -14.11 16.66
N LYS A 96 4.45 -14.73 17.04
CA LYS A 96 4.03 -14.98 18.43
C LYS A 96 3.44 -16.39 18.48
N ASP A 97 3.90 -17.19 19.42
CA ASP A 97 3.44 -18.57 19.61
C ASP A 97 3.49 -19.42 18.32
N GLY A 98 4.57 -19.26 17.53
CA GLY A 98 4.79 -19.99 16.27
C GLY A 98 3.92 -19.55 15.10
N LYS A 99 3.15 -18.46 15.23
CA LYS A 99 2.27 -17.91 14.18
C LYS A 99 2.62 -16.45 13.88
N PRO A 100 2.27 -15.91 12.70
CA PRO A 100 2.42 -14.49 12.43
C PRO A 100 1.70 -13.63 13.47
N ASN A 101 2.41 -12.66 14.04
CA ASN A 101 1.86 -11.73 15.03
C ASN A 101 1.18 -10.55 14.33
N TYR A 102 -0.05 -10.74 13.91
CA TYR A 102 -0.83 -9.71 13.19
C TYR A 102 -1.13 -8.48 14.05
N ASP A 103 -1.25 -8.63 15.37
CA ASP A 103 -1.53 -7.50 16.28
C ASP A 103 -0.38 -6.49 16.28
N VAL A 104 0.85 -6.98 16.35
CA VAL A 104 2.03 -6.10 16.30
C VAL A 104 2.21 -5.44 14.94
N MET A 105 1.82 -6.13 13.86
CA MET A 105 1.84 -5.54 12.51
C MET A 105 0.87 -4.36 12.39
N GLU A 106 -0.36 -4.53 12.89
CA GLU A 106 -1.37 -3.46 12.91
C GLU A 106 -0.98 -2.30 13.81
N LEU A 107 -0.47 -2.61 15.00
CA LEU A 107 0.00 -1.60 15.94
C LEU A 107 1.08 -0.71 15.32
N LEU A 108 2.07 -1.32 14.65
CA LEU A 108 3.15 -0.58 14.00
C LEU A 108 2.64 0.33 12.89
N ILE A 109 1.81 -0.19 11.99
CA ILE A 109 1.27 0.63 10.89
C ILE A 109 0.37 1.75 11.43
N SER A 110 -0.46 1.46 12.44
CA SER A 110 -1.28 2.49 13.10
C SER A 110 -0.42 3.60 13.73
N ALA A 111 0.69 3.24 14.37
CA ALA A 111 1.62 4.22 14.94
C ALA A 111 2.27 5.09 13.86
N VAL A 112 2.73 4.47 12.76
CA VAL A 112 3.30 5.20 11.62
C VAL A 112 2.28 6.15 11.01
N GLN A 113 1.04 5.72 10.80
CA GLN A 113 -0.02 6.58 10.28
C GLN A 113 -0.29 7.79 11.19
N LYS A 114 -0.36 7.58 12.50
CA LYS A 114 -0.54 8.68 13.48
C LYS A 114 0.61 9.69 13.42
N LEU A 115 1.85 9.23 13.26
CA LEU A 115 3.02 10.12 13.11
C LEU A 115 2.91 10.96 11.84
N VAL A 116 2.60 10.34 10.71
CA VAL A 116 2.45 11.03 9.42
C VAL A 116 1.33 12.08 9.48
N ILE A 117 0.17 11.73 10.05
CA ILE A 117 -0.96 12.66 10.20
C ILE A 117 -0.57 13.83 11.10
N LYS A 118 0.13 13.59 12.21
CA LYS A 118 0.58 14.65 13.13
C LYS A 118 1.47 15.67 12.43
N ASP A 119 2.39 15.22 11.59
CA ASP A 119 3.30 16.11 10.87
C ASP A 119 2.58 16.92 9.78
N VAL A 120 1.63 16.29 9.08
CA VAL A 120 0.77 16.98 8.10
C VAL A 120 -0.08 18.06 8.77
N VAL A 121 -0.69 17.75 9.92
CA VAL A 121 -1.49 18.73 10.68
C VAL A 121 -0.62 19.90 11.13
N LYS A 122 0.55 19.66 11.72
CA LYS A 122 1.48 20.73 12.12
C LYS A 122 1.87 21.63 10.96
N TYR A 123 2.19 21.05 9.81
CA TYR A 123 2.53 21.81 8.60
C TYR A 123 1.35 22.67 8.14
N SER A 124 0.14 22.10 8.10
CA SER A 124 -1.07 22.80 7.71
C SER A 124 -1.38 23.97 8.64
N ASP A 125 -1.30 23.76 9.96
CA ASP A 125 -1.55 24.80 10.97
C ASP A 125 -0.53 25.95 10.86
N ALA A 126 0.74 25.63 10.67
CA ALA A 126 1.78 26.65 10.47
C ALA A 126 1.51 27.49 9.20
N LYS A 127 1.11 26.86 8.10
CA LYS A 127 0.76 27.53 6.85
C LYS A 127 -0.47 28.44 7.01
N ILE A 128 -1.50 27.97 7.68
CA ILE A 128 -2.72 28.75 7.98
C ILE A 128 -2.38 29.97 8.84
N SER A 129 -1.57 29.79 9.88
CA SER A 129 -1.14 30.87 10.75
C SER A 129 -0.33 31.95 10.02
N ALA A 130 0.63 31.54 9.19
CA ALA A 130 1.41 32.46 8.37
C ALA A 130 0.52 33.25 7.38
N THR A 131 -0.45 32.58 6.76
CA THR A 131 -1.40 33.25 5.84
C THR A 131 -2.26 34.27 6.56
N LYS A 132 -2.75 33.95 7.77
CA LYS A 132 -3.55 34.89 8.59
C LYS A 132 -2.73 36.12 8.97
N GLN A 133 -1.46 35.99 9.35
CA GLN A 133 -0.58 37.11 9.66
C GLN A 133 -0.44 38.08 8.47
N VAL A 134 -0.15 37.54 7.28
CA VAL A 134 -0.01 38.35 6.05
C VAL A 134 -1.31 39.10 5.70
N ILE A 135 -2.48 38.48 5.94
CA ILE A 135 -3.77 39.14 5.70
C ILE A 135 -4.00 40.27 6.70
N GLN A 136 -3.68 40.07 7.97
CA GLN A 136 -3.80 41.11 9.00
C GLN A 136 -2.88 42.31 8.71
N GLU A 137 -1.60 42.07 8.38
CA GLU A 137 -0.67 43.15 8.03
C GLU A 137 -1.08 43.96 6.79
N LYS A 138 -1.79 43.35 5.84
CA LYS A 138 -2.33 44.03 4.64
C LYS A 138 -3.68 44.70 4.83
N GLY A 139 -4.37 44.42 5.92
CA GLY A 139 -5.67 45.00 6.23
C GLY A 139 -5.62 46.25 7.10
N GLU A 140 -4.44 46.71 7.54
CA GLU A 140 -4.23 47.93 8.32
C GLU A 140 -3.86 49.14 7.47
N PHE A 141 -4.56 49.34 6.35
CA PHE A 141 -4.48 50.56 5.55
C PHE A 141 -5.83 51.27 5.52
#